data_eaa74033538d7478bc087f0da9d4c53c
#
_entry.id   eaa74033538d7478bc087f0da9d4c53c
#
_cell.length_a   1.000
_cell.length_b   1.000
_cell.length_c   1.000
_cell.angle_alpha   90.00
_cell.angle_beta   90.00
_cell.angle_gamma   90.00
#
_symmetry.space_group_name_H-M   'P 1'
#
loop_
_entity.id
_entity.type
_entity.pdbx_description
1 polymer ?
#
loop_
_entity_poly.entity_id
_entity_poly.type
_entity_poly.pdbx_seq_one_letter_code
_entity_poly.pdbx_strand_id
1 'polypeptide(L)'
;MRSWRPSRDSRTAYLYLLPALLVMAAITFYPLVFQTYISFTDFRIQNLPPGSPGAEFIGVSNYQRILDNRLGIPNFDFFRIVLFNLWWALSNVVIHVIIGVGIAILLNTQGLRFKSAYRALFILPVVIPPIIIATVWANMFHADSGAINELLAILGGLFKVPAEAFEIDWLRQVQDPIPFIPLPLAFFALLAANTWLGWPLNSVVATGALQSIPRELYEAAEMDGAGAWQKFRNVTLIFLRPAMIPYAVYGFVITFNLFYLTYFMSGGGPFGRTELLVTQAFRLVNENRLYGVAAAFGVFMFFILLAITVFFNRATKATASYDT
;
A
#
# COMPACT_ATOMS: atom_id res chain seq x y z
N MET A 1 -21.35 -6.53 -40.37
CA MET A 1 -20.35 -5.66 -39.70
C MET A 1 -20.75 -4.21 -39.92
N ARG A 2 -21.35 -3.54 -38.90
CA ARG A 2 -21.66 -2.09 -38.96
C ARG A 2 -20.31 -1.36 -38.85
N SER A 3 -19.90 -0.66 -39.93
CA SER A 3 -18.75 0.23 -39.91
C SER A 3 -18.97 1.34 -38.87
N TRP A 4 -18.25 1.28 -37.77
CA TRP A 4 -18.26 2.29 -36.74
C TRP A 4 -17.60 3.58 -37.27
N ARG A 5 -18.41 4.49 -37.82
CA ARG A 5 -17.95 5.83 -38.20
C ARG A 5 -18.21 6.76 -36.99
N PRO A 6 -17.16 7.34 -36.40
CA PRO A 6 -17.36 8.27 -35.31
C PRO A 6 -18.18 9.46 -35.76
N SER A 7 -19.17 9.86 -34.95
CA SER A 7 -19.98 11.04 -35.18
C SER A 7 -19.08 12.31 -35.18
N ARG A 8 -19.61 13.42 -35.70
CA ARG A 8 -18.89 14.71 -35.72
C ARG A 8 -18.48 15.13 -34.29
N ASP A 9 -19.35 14.87 -33.31
CA ASP A 9 -19.10 15.14 -31.87
C ASP A 9 -18.01 14.25 -31.31
N SER A 10 -17.95 12.97 -31.69
CA SER A 10 -16.86 12.06 -31.30
C SER A 10 -15.50 12.53 -31.82
N ARG A 11 -15.42 13.04 -33.06
CA ARG A 11 -14.15 13.56 -33.62
C ARG A 11 -13.68 14.79 -32.85
N THR A 12 -14.58 15.70 -32.51
CA THR A 12 -14.27 16.88 -31.72
C THR A 12 -13.78 16.49 -30.32
N ALA A 13 -14.42 15.51 -29.67
CA ALA A 13 -13.99 14.99 -28.37
C ALA A 13 -12.56 14.38 -28.44
N TYR A 14 -12.26 13.57 -29.46
CA TYR A 14 -10.90 13.02 -29.66
C TYR A 14 -9.85 14.09 -29.92
N LEU A 15 -10.18 15.19 -30.65
CA LEU A 15 -9.25 16.28 -30.87
C LEU A 15 -8.91 17.02 -29.57
N TYR A 16 -9.88 17.21 -28.66
CA TYR A 16 -9.62 17.79 -27.34
C TYR A 16 -8.81 16.87 -26.43
N LEU A 17 -8.95 15.55 -26.56
CA LEU A 17 -8.15 14.59 -25.79
C LEU A 17 -6.75 14.37 -26.36
N LEU A 18 -6.52 14.70 -27.62
CA LEU A 18 -5.27 14.40 -28.34
C LEU A 18 -4.01 14.93 -27.64
N PRO A 19 -3.95 16.18 -27.17
CA PRO A 19 -2.76 16.68 -26.48
C PRO A 19 -2.43 15.86 -25.21
N ALA A 20 -3.44 15.54 -24.40
CA ALA A 20 -3.26 14.71 -23.21
C ALA A 20 -2.82 13.29 -23.55
N LEU A 21 -3.40 12.68 -24.59
CA LEU A 21 -3.03 11.35 -25.05
C LEU A 21 -1.60 11.31 -25.60
N LEU A 22 -1.14 12.34 -26.30
CA LEU A 22 0.24 12.42 -26.78
C LEU A 22 1.24 12.50 -25.63
N VAL A 23 0.94 13.33 -24.61
CA VAL A 23 1.77 13.44 -23.40
C VAL A 23 1.79 12.09 -22.68
N MET A 24 0.66 11.43 -22.49
CA MET A 24 0.59 10.09 -21.88
C MET A 24 1.35 9.05 -22.72
N ALA A 25 1.26 9.10 -24.05
CA ALA A 25 1.99 8.20 -24.93
C ALA A 25 3.51 8.33 -24.74
N ALA A 26 4.02 9.56 -24.64
CA ALA A 26 5.44 9.82 -24.49
C ALA A 26 5.95 9.54 -23.06
N ILE A 27 5.21 9.95 -22.02
CA ILE A 27 5.71 9.91 -20.63
C ILE A 27 5.33 8.60 -19.91
N THR A 28 4.22 7.97 -20.29
CA THR A 28 3.73 6.76 -19.60
C THR A 28 3.88 5.51 -20.47
N PHE A 29 3.33 5.50 -21.66
CA PHE A 29 3.32 4.28 -22.47
C PHE A 29 4.68 3.95 -23.08
N TYR A 30 5.42 4.94 -23.56
CA TYR A 30 6.75 4.67 -24.12
C TYR A 30 7.72 4.04 -23.10
N PRO A 31 7.89 4.57 -21.86
CA PRO A 31 8.72 3.93 -20.83
C PRO A 31 8.24 2.51 -20.46
N LEU A 32 6.93 2.25 -20.42
CA LEU A 32 6.40 0.90 -20.14
C LEU A 32 6.74 -0.09 -21.24
N VAL A 33 6.61 0.31 -22.53
CA VAL A 33 6.98 -0.52 -23.67
C VAL A 33 8.49 -0.76 -23.68
N PHE A 34 9.28 0.29 -23.43
CA PHE A 34 10.73 0.18 -23.34
C PHE A 34 11.17 -0.72 -22.19
N GLN A 35 10.59 -0.55 -20.99
CA GLN A 35 10.84 -1.44 -19.85
C GLN A 35 10.51 -2.89 -20.20
N THR A 36 9.36 -3.13 -20.84
CA THR A 36 8.97 -4.47 -21.27
C THR A 36 9.98 -5.04 -22.25
N TYR A 37 10.47 -4.24 -23.21
CA TYR A 37 11.50 -4.68 -24.17
C TYR A 37 12.80 -5.06 -23.45
N ILE A 38 13.35 -4.19 -22.60
CA ILE A 38 14.62 -4.47 -21.90
C ILE A 38 14.51 -5.63 -20.90
N SER A 39 13.32 -6.00 -20.46
CA SER A 39 13.12 -7.18 -19.60
C SER A 39 13.49 -8.50 -20.27
N PHE A 40 13.51 -8.53 -21.61
CA PHE A 40 13.92 -9.67 -22.43
C PHE A 40 15.38 -9.59 -22.89
N THR A 41 16.15 -8.63 -22.37
CA THR A 41 17.54 -8.39 -22.76
C THR A 41 18.49 -8.49 -21.57
N ASP A 42 19.78 -8.60 -21.85
CA ASP A 42 20.84 -8.54 -20.83
C ASP A 42 21.23 -7.11 -20.46
N PHE A 43 20.32 -6.14 -20.59
CA PHE A 43 20.56 -4.70 -20.39
C PHE A 43 21.24 -4.41 -19.06
N ARG A 44 22.40 -3.74 -19.12
CA ARG A 44 23.25 -3.39 -17.99
C ARG A 44 23.73 -1.95 -18.08
N ILE A 45 24.46 -1.49 -17.07
CA ILE A 45 25.02 -0.14 -17.01
C ILE A 45 25.89 0.22 -18.24
N GLN A 46 26.59 -0.74 -18.81
CA GLN A 46 27.43 -0.58 -19.98
C GLN A 46 26.64 -0.23 -21.27
N ASN A 47 25.33 -0.50 -21.30
CA ASN A 47 24.45 -0.20 -22.41
C ASN A 47 23.80 1.19 -22.28
N LEU A 48 24.06 1.94 -21.20
CA LEU A 48 23.47 3.26 -20.98
C LEU A 48 24.12 4.39 -21.80
N PRO A 49 25.46 4.44 -21.96
CA PRO A 49 26.08 5.56 -22.68
C PRO A 49 25.66 5.61 -24.14
N PRO A 50 25.45 6.81 -24.73
CA PRO A 50 25.18 6.95 -26.16
C PRO A 50 26.30 6.31 -27.00
N GLY A 51 25.94 5.51 -28.00
CA GLY A 51 26.89 4.79 -28.85
C GLY A 51 27.43 3.47 -28.29
N SER A 52 26.95 3.05 -27.10
CA SER A 52 27.28 1.74 -26.53
C SER A 52 26.72 0.59 -27.38
N PRO A 53 27.33 -0.62 -27.29
CA PRO A 53 26.72 -1.82 -27.86
C PRO A 53 25.29 -1.97 -27.32
N GLY A 54 24.35 -2.31 -28.21
CA GLY A 54 22.98 -2.64 -27.80
C GLY A 54 22.98 -3.84 -26.86
N ALA A 55 21.98 -3.91 -25.98
CA ALA A 55 21.78 -5.09 -25.17
C ALA A 55 21.36 -6.28 -26.03
N GLU A 56 21.88 -7.46 -25.71
CA GLU A 56 21.55 -8.70 -26.40
C GLU A 56 20.16 -9.21 -25.97
N PHE A 57 19.40 -9.72 -26.94
CA PHE A 57 18.12 -10.34 -26.64
C PHE A 57 18.31 -11.75 -26.08
N ILE A 58 17.93 -11.95 -24.82
CA ILE A 58 18.09 -13.22 -24.10
C ILE A 58 16.75 -13.92 -23.80
N GLY A 59 15.66 -13.47 -24.40
CA GLY A 59 14.33 -14.05 -24.19
C GLY A 59 13.88 -13.97 -22.74
N VAL A 60 13.34 -15.06 -22.21
CA VAL A 60 12.79 -15.12 -20.84
C VAL A 60 13.81 -15.42 -19.73
N SER A 61 15.10 -15.36 -20.03
CA SER A 61 16.16 -15.73 -19.07
C SER A 61 16.13 -14.91 -17.78
N ASN A 62 15.82 -13.61 -17.83
CA ASN A 62 15.68 -12.79 -16.63
C ASN A 62 14.55 -13.27 -15.72
N TYR A 63 13.43 -13.67 -16.31
CA TYR A 63 12.27 -14.20 -15.58
C TYR A 63 12.60 -15.53 -14.91
N GLN A 64 13.29 -16.43 -15.62
CA GLN A 64 13.74 -17.72 -15.05
C GLN A 64 14.70 -17.49 -13.88
N ARG A 65 15.69 -16.59 -14.01
CA ARG A 65 16.65 -16.26 -12.94
C ARG A 65 15.96 -15.72 -11.70
N ILE A 66 14.88 -14.94 -11.85
CA ILE A 66 14.06 -14.42 -10.74
C ILE A 66 13.32 -15.58 -10.06
N LEU A 67 12.61 -16.40 -10.83
CA LEU A 67 11.79 -17.51 -10.30
C LEU A 67 12.63 -18.62 -9.65
N ASP A 68 13.82 -18.89 -10.21
CA ASP A 68 14.75 -19.88 -9.69
C ASP A 68 15.63 -19.36 -8.53
N ASN A 69 15.46 -18.09 -8.13
CA ASN A 69 16.28 -17.42 -7.12
C ASN A 69 17.78 -17.38 -7.47
N ARG A 70 18.14 -17.32 -8.77
CA ARG A 70 19.52 -17.36 -9.29
C ARG A 70 20.09 -15.99 -9.64
N LEU A 71 19.77 -14.95 -8.83
CA LEU A 71 20.29 -13.59 -9.07
C LEU A 71 21.68 -13.35 -8.45
N GLY A 72 22.18 -14.25 -7.58
CA GLY A 72 23.41 -14.05 -6.83
C GLY A 72 23.32 -12.99 -5.73
N ILE A 73 22.11 -12.64 -5.31
CA ILE A 73 21.83 -11.65 -4.26
C ILE A 73 21.62 -12.40 -2.93
N PRO A 74 22.33 -12.04 -1.86
CA PRO A 74 22.14 -12.66 -0.54
C PRO A 74 20.69 -12.54 -0.06
N ASN A 75 20.17 -13.64 0.48
CA ASN A 75 18.81 -13.71 1.04
C ASN A 75 17.67 -13.37 0.06
N PHE A 76 17.92 -13.34 -1.24
CA PHE A 76 16.89 -13.15 -2.23
C PHE A 76 16.01 -14.41 -2.34
N ASP A 77 14.72 -14.24 -2.19
CA ASP A 77 13.70 -15.26 -2.44
C ASP A 77 12.46 -14.58 -2.98
N PHE A 78 12.19 -14.78 -4.27
CA PHE A 78 11.11 -14.10 -4.97
C PHE A 78 9.74 -14.41 -4.36
N PHE A 79 9.45 -15.68 -4.09
CA PHE A 79 8.13 -16.08 -3.57
C PHE A 79 7.91 -15.58 -2.15
N ARG A 80 8.94 -15.58 -1.31
CA ARG A 80 8.88 -15.00 0.04
C ARG A 80 8.57 -13.49 -0.04
N ILE A 81 9.26 -12.76 -0.93
CA ILE A 81 9.02 -11.31 -1.11
C ILE A 81 7.58 -11.06 -1.59
N VAL A 82 7.09 -11.84 -2.56
CA VAL A 82 5.69 -11.74 -3.04
C VAL A 82 4.69 -11.99 -1.91
N LEU A 83 4.86 -13.09 -1.16
CA LEU A 83 3.95 -13.44 -0.06
C LEU A 83 3.98 -12.40 1.05
N PHE A 84 5.18 -11.93 1.41
CA PHE A 84 5.31 -10.86 2.40
C PHE A 84 4.65 -9.56 1.92
N ASN A 85 4.85 -9.17 0.65
CA ASN A 85 4.25 -7.97 0.07
C ASN A 85 2.71 -8.03 0.04
N LEU A 86 2.15 -9.21 -0.27
CA LEU A 86 0.70 -9.44 -0.22
C LEU A 86 0.18 -9.32 1.21
N TRP A 87 0.86 -9.95 2.16
CA TRP A 87 0.50 -9.89 3.58
C TRP A 87 0.63 -8.47 4.14
N TRP A 88 1.71 -7.77 3.77
CA TRP A 88 1.93 -6.37 4.10
C TRP A 88 0.77 -5.49 3.62
N ALA A 89 0.42 -5.56 2.36
CA ALA A 89 -0.64 -4.74 1.80
C ALA A 89 -2.02 -5.07 2.41
N LEU A 90 -2.33 -6.36 2.58
CA LEU A 90 -3.62 -6.80 3.14
C LEU A 90 -3.78 -6.38 4.60
N SER A 91 -2.78 -6.65 5.45
CA SER A 91 -2.85 -6.31 6.88
C SER A 91 -3.02 -4.81 7.11
N ASN A 92 -2.26 -3.99 6.37
CA ASN A 92 -2.39 -2.54 6.46
C ASN A 92 -3.78 -2.06 6.04
N VAL A 93 -4.28 -2.49 4.88
CA VAL A 93 -5.59 -2.06 4.38
C VAL A 93 -6.71 -2.44 5.35
N VAL A 94 -6.69 -3.66 5.89
CA VAL A 94 -7.69 -4.10 6.87
C VAL A 94 -7.67 -3.20 8.11
N ILE A 95 -6.49 -2.92 8.66
CA ILE A 95 -6.35 -2.06 9.85
C ILE A 95 -6.75 -0.62 9.54
N HIS A 96 -6.32 -0.07 8.39
CA HIS A 96 -6.67 1.29 7.98
C HIS A 96 -8.19 1.47 7.83
N VAL A 97 -8.88 0.49 7.23
CA VAL A 97 -10.33 0.53 7.07
C VAL A 97 -11.02 0.43 8.43
N ILE A 98 -10.61 -0.50 9.28
CA ILE A 98 -11.22 -0.68 10.61
C ILE A 98 -11.08 0.59 11.44
N ILE A 99 -9.86 1.13 11.56
CA ILE A 99 -9.60 2.35 12.34
C ILE A 99 -10.31 3.55 11.69
N GLY A 100 -10.19 3.71 10.36
CA GLY A 100 -10.78 4.82 9.63
C GLY A 100 -12.30 4.86 9.77
N VAL A 101 -12.98 3.72 9.61
CA VAL A 101 -14.43 3.62 9.82
C VAL A 101 -14.80 3.86 11.28
N GLY A 102 -14.06 3.29 12.24
CA GLY A 102 -14.28 3.52 13.66
C GLY A 102 -14.21 5.00 14.03
N ILE A 103 -13.16 5.69 13.59
CA ILE A 103 -12.98 7.14 13.80
C ILE A 103 -14.08 7.95 13.09
N ALA A 104 -14.47 7.56 11.86
CA ALA A 104 -15.54 8.24 11.15
C ALA A 104 -16.87 8.16 11.90
N ILE A 105 -17.21 7.00 12.45
CA ILE A 105 -18.42 6.82 13.28
C ILE A 105 -18.35 7.71 14.52
N LEU A 106 -17.22 7.72 15.22
CA LEU A 106 -17.01 8.57 16.40
C LEU A 106 -17.18 10.06 16.05
N LEU A 107 -16.55 10.51 14.97
CA LEU A 107 -16.63 11.90 14.52
C LEU A 107 -18.01 12.28 13.96
N ASN A 108 -18.83 11.31 13.57
CA ASN A 108 -20.20 11.55 13.09
C ASN A 108 -21.22 11.62 14.23
N THR A 109 -20.83 11.30 15.49
CA THR A 109 -21.71 11.37 16.65
C THR A 109 -22.26 12.78 16.85
N GLN A 110 -23.55 12.89 17.15
CA GLN A 110 -24.22 14.16 17.44
C GLN A 110 -23.72 14.74 18.76
N GLY A 111 -23.62 16.07 18.83
CA GLY A 111 -23.18 16.76 20.06
C GLY A 111 -21.67 16.72 20.34
N LEU A 112 -20.86 16.07 19.49
CA LEU A 112 -19.41 16.08 19.66
C LEU A 112 -18.86 17.51 19.50
N ARG A 113 -18.25 18.04 20.54
CA ARG A 113 -17.59 19.37 20.51
C ARG A 113 -16.26 19.29 19.76
N PHE A 114 -15.85 20.39 19.13
CA PHE A 114 -14.55 20.52 18.46
C PHE A 114 -14.31 19.54 17.30
N LYS A 115 -15.35 19.05 16.60
CA LYS A 115 -15.22 18.14 15.44
C LYS A 115 -14.21 18.62 14.39
N SER A 116 -14.20 19.93 14.09
CA SER A 116 -13.28 20.51 13.11
C SER A 116 -11.82 20.42 13.57
N ALA A 117 -11.57 20.62 14.86
CA ALA A 117 -10.21 20.51 15.42
C ALA A 117 -9.71 19.05 15.36
N TYR A 118 -10.55 18.07 15.71
CA TYR A 118 -10.19 16.65 15.57
C TYR A 118 -9.91 16.28 14.12
N ARG A 119 -10.74 16.72 13.17
CA ARG A 119 -10.52 16.46 11.74
C ARG A 119 -9.21 17.09 11.25
N ALA A 120 -8.91 18.32 11.66
CA ALA A 120 -7.67 19.00 11.31
C ALA A 120 -6.45 18.26 11.90
N LEU A 121 -6.51 17.81 13.16
CA LEU A 121 -5.45 17.06 13.80
C LEU A 121 -5.22 15.70 13.13
N PHE A 122 -6.29 14.99 12.81
CA PHE A 122 -6.20 13.64 12.26
C PHE A 122 -5.70 13.63 10.81
N ILE A 123 -5.82 14.72 10.05
CA ILE A 123 -5.29 14.79 8.69
C ILE A 123 -3.77 15.11 8.65
N LEU A 124 -3.17 15.57 9.78
CA LEU A 124 -1.76 15.95 9.82
C LEU A 124 -0.79 14.88 9.29
N PRO A 125 -0.97 13.58 9.60
CA PRO A 125 -0.07 12.55 9.07
C PRO A 125 0.08 12.58 7.55
N VAL A 126 -0.97 12.92 6.83
CA VAL A 126 -1.00 12.90 5.35
C VAL A 126 -0.22 14.06 4.74
N VAL A 127 -0.04 15.15 5.50
CA VAL A 127 0.63 16.38 5.00
C VAL A 127 2.15 16.28 5.15
N ILE A 128 2.64 15.45 6.07
CA ILE A 128 4.08 15.32 6.34
C ILE A 128 4.75 14.52 5.22
N PRO A 129 5.90 14.98 4.67
CA PRO A 129 6.63 14.23 3.65
C PRO A 129 6.99 12.82 4.13
N PRO A 130 6.74 11.78 3.30
CA PRO A 130 6.88 10.38 3.72
C PRO A 130 8.27 9.98 4.23
N ILE A 131 9.33 10.57 3.68
CA ILE A 131 10.70 10.30 4.13
C ILE A 131 10.94 10.80 5.57
N ILE A 132 10.35 11.94 5.93
CA ILE A 132 10.43 12.47 7.30
C ILE A 132 9.71 11.53 8.26
N ILE A 133 8.52 11.05 7.87
CA ILE A 133 7.77 10.07 8.66
C ILE A 133 8.60 8.81 8.89
N ALA A 134 9.16 8.25 7.82
CA ALA A 134 9.98 7.03 7.94
C ALA A 134 11.18 7.22 8.88
N THR A 135 11.87 8.37 8.77
CA THR A 135 13.03 8.68 9.62
C THR A 135 12.63 8.90 11.08
N VAL A 136 11.54 9.63 11.33
CA VAL A 136 11.04 9.87 12.70
C VAL A 136 10.64 8.54 13.34
N TRP A 137 9.86 7.72 12.66
CA TRP A 137 9.45 6.41 13.19
C TRP A 137 10.63 5.45 13.38
N ALA A 138 11.63 5.46 12.49
CA ALA A 138 12.86 4.69 12.68
C ALA A 138 13.57 5.07 13.98
N ASN A 139 13.68 6.38 14.26
CA ASN A 139 14.26 6.87 15.50
C ASN A 139 13.40 6.55 16.73
N MET A 140 12.06 6.62 16.62
CA MET A 140 11.17 6.23 17.72
C MET A 140 11.30 4.74 18.10
N PHE A 141 11.61 3.88 17.14
CA PHE A 141 11.84 2.44 17.33
C PHE A 141 13.33 2.07 17.50
N HIS A 142 14.20 3.05 17.76
CA HIS A 142 15.62 2.75 18.00
C HIS A 142 15.80 1.96 19.31
N ALA A 143 16.72 1.00 19.32
CA ALA A 143 16.90 0.10 20.45
C ALA A 143 17.29 0.84 21.75
N ASP A 144 18.33 1.70 21.66
CA ASP A 144 18.95 2.30 22.85
C ASP A 144 18.29 3.61 23.30
N SER A 145 17.71 4.38 22.36
CA SER A 145 17.23 5.76 22.61
C SER A 145 15.85 6.04 22.02
N GLY A 146 15.12 4.98 21.65
CA GLY A 146 13.83 5.13 21.01
C GLY A 146 12.71 5.44 22.00
N ALA A 147 11.93 6.47 21.71
CA ALA A 147 10.81 6.91 22.55
C ALA A 147 9.79 5.80 22.84
N ILE A 148 9.67 4.79 21.96
CA ILE A 148 8.77 3.65 22.18
C ILE A 148 9.28 2.78 23.33
N ASN A 149 10.57 2.47 23.38
CA ASN A 149 11.16 1.70 24.49
C ASN A 149 11.09 2.47 25.80
N GLU A 150 11.38 3.77 25.78
CA GLU A 150 11.24 4.64 26.97
C GLU A 150 9.79 4.66 27.49
N LEU A 151 8.81 4.82 26.60
CA LEU A 151 7.40 4.79 26.98
C LEU A 151 6.99 3.44 27.58
N LEU A 152 7.44 2.33 26.96
CA LEU A 152 7.19 0.99 27.50
C LEU A 152 7.84 0.77 28.86
N ALA A 153 9.07 1.27 29.08
CA ALA A 153 9.76 1.20 30.35
C ALA A 153 9.01 2.01 31.45
N ILE A 154 8.53 3.21 31.14
CA ILE A 154 7.72 4.02 32.06
C ILE A 154 6.42 3.29 32.44
N LEU A 155 5.70 2.76 31.44
CA LEU A 155 4.47 2.00 31.67
C LEU A 155 4.73 0.71 32.44
N GLY A 156 5.81 -0.02 32.08
CA GLY A 156 6.24 -1.24 32.78
C GLY A 156 6.60 -0.98 34.24
N GLY A 157 7.20 0.18 34.55
CA GLY A 157 7.50 0.60 35.91
C GLY A 157 6.27 0.67 36.81
N LEU A 158 5.08 0.99 36.26
CA LEU A 158 3.82 0.94 37.03
C LEU A 158 3.48 -0.49 37.49
N PHE A 159 3.96 -1.50 36.75
CA PHE A 159 3.78 -2.91 37.07
C PHE A 159 5.05 -3.57 37.68
N LYS A 160 6.05 -2.74 38.11
CA LYS A 160 7.33 -3.19 38.66
C LYS A 160 8.16 -4.09 37.70
N VAL A 161 8.01 -3.90 36.40
CA VAL A 161 8.85 -4.55 35.39
C VAL A 161 10.12 -3.72 35.21
N PRO A 162 11.34 -4.34 35.27
CA PRO A 162 12.59 -3.62 35.06
C PRO A 162 12.68 -2.96 33.69
N ALA A 163 13.29 -1.78 33.60
CA ALA A 163 13.41 -1.01 32.36
C ALA A 163 14.18 -1.77 31.27
N GLU A 164 15.17 -2.58 31.67
CA GLU A 164 15.99 -3.42 30.78
C GLU A 164 15.15 -4.44 29.98
N ALA A 165 13.99 -4.83 30.48
CA ALA A 165 13.07 -5.71 29.77
C ALA A 165 12.50 -5.07 28.49
N PHE A 166 12.62 -3.75 28.35
CA PHE A 166 12.10 -2.97 27.23
C PHE A 166 13.22 -2.44 26.30
N GLU A 167 14.45 -2.92 26.43
CA GLU A 167 15.53 -2.68 25.46
C GLU A 167 15.31 -3.55 24.21
N ILE A 168 14.29 -3.21 23.42
CA ILE A 168 13.84 -4.02 22.29
C ILE A 168 14.43 -3.45 21.00
N ASP A 169 15.16 -4.26 20.24
CA ASP A 169 15.59 -3.91 18.88
C ASP A 169 14.48 -4.23 17.86
N TRP A 170 13.54 -3.31 17.73
CA TRP A 170 12.35 -3.46 16.90
C TRP A 170 12.66 -3.75 15.42
N LEU A 171 13.74 -3.18 14.89
CA LEU A 171 14.01 -3.16 13.45
C LEU A 171 15.00 -4.24 13.02
N ARG A 172 15.85 -4.73 13.95
CA ARG A 172 16.94 -5.65 13.62
C ARG A 172 16.80 -7.01 14.28
N GLN A 173 15.90 -7.18 15.24
CA GLN A 173 15.67 -8.46 15.90
C GLN A 173 15.32 -9.55 14.88
N VAL A 174 16.05 -10.66 14.92
CA VAL A 174 15.90 -11.78 13.97
C VAL A 174 14.79 -12.74 14.41
N GLN A 175 14.62 -12.92 15.72
CA GLN A 175 13.63 -13.84 16.28
C GLN A 175 12.22 -13.30 16.06
N ASP A 176 11.32 -14.20 15.68
CA ASP A 176 9.91 -13.84 15.52
C ASP A 176 9.25 -13.65 16.89
N PRO A 177 8.55 -12.53 17.10
CA PRO A 177 7.95 -12.20 18.40
C PRO A 177 6.78 -13.13 18.76
N ILE A 178 6.14 -13.70 17.76
CA ILE A 178 4.98 -14.58 17.93
C ILE A 178 5.34 -15.97 17.40
N PRO A 179 5.40 -17.00 18.25
CA PRO A 179 5.58 -18.36 17.80
C PRO A 179 4.56 -18.75 16.73
N PHE A 180 4.98 -19.46 15.70
CA PHE A 180 4.16 -19.93 14.57
C PHE A 180 3.76 -18.86 13.54
N ILE A 181 4.06 -17.57 13.74
CA ILE A 181 3.84 -16.50 12.77
C ILE A 181 5.21 -16.04 12.27
N PRO A 182 5.60 -16.38 11.01
CA PRO A 182 6.94 -16.08 10.49
C PRO A 182 7.10 -14.61 10.07
N LEU A 183 6.74 -13.70 10.98
CA LEU A 183 6.82 -12.25 10.78
C LEU A 183 7.84 -11.65 11.76
N PRO A 184 8.87 -10.96 11.26
CA PRO A 184 9.85 -10.30 12.13
C PRO A 184 9.22 -9.16 12.92
N LEU A 185 9.82 -8.80 14.05
CA LEU A 185 9.36 -7.68 14.87
C LEU A 185 9.31 -6.37 14.07
N ALA A 186 10.23 -6.19 13.12
CA ALA A 186 10.24 -5.06 12.19
C ALA A 186 8.93 -4.90 11.40
N PHE A 187 8.24 -5.99 11.08
CA PHE A 187 6.92 -5.91 10.44
C PHE A 187 5.92 -5.14 11.28
N PHE A 188 5.87 -5.40 12.59
CA PHE A 188 4.93 -4.74 13.50
C PHE A 188 5.28 -3.26 13.69
N ALA A 189 6.57 -2.91 13.75
CA ALA A 189 7.03 -1.54 13.79
C ALA A 189 6.64 -0.76 12.52
N LEU A 190 6.86 -1.35 11.35
CA LEU A 190 6.44 -0.81 10.06
C LEU A 190 4.91 -0.68 9.96
N LEU A 191 4.17 -1.70 10.44
CA LEU A 191 2.71 -1.72 10.47
C LEU A 191 2.14 -0.60 11.33
N ALA A 192 2.72 -0.35 12.51
CA ALA A 192 2.33 0.75 13.39
C ALA A 192 2.53 2.11 12.71
N ALA A 193 3.72 2.34 12.12
CA ALA A 193 4.03 3.56 11.41
C ALA A 193 3.10 3.79 10.21
N ASN A 194 2.85 2.75 9.41
CA ASN A 194 1.97 2.87 8.25
C ASN A 194 0.49 2.97 8.65
N THR A 195 0.10 2.34 9.74
CA THR A 195 -1.25 2.52 10.29
C THR A 195 -1.50 3.97 10.65
N TRP A 196 -0.57 4.61 11.38
CA TRP A 196 -0.67 6.02 11.73
C TRP A 196 -0.83 6.93 10.50
N LEU A 197 -0.17 6.59 9.40
CA LEU A 197 -0.23 7.33 8.13
C LEU A 197 -1.53 7.07 7.34
N GLY A 198 -2.04 5.83 7.33
CA GLY A 198 -3.02 5.37 6.35
C GLY A 198 -4.49 5.53 6.77
N TRP A 199 -4.83 5.40 8.06
CA TRP A 199 -6.22 5.46 8.51
C TRP A 199 -6.93 6.82 8.30
N PRO A 200 -6.26 8.01 8.31
CA PRO A 200 -6.94 9.29 8.21
C PRO A 200 -7.78 9.46 6.94
N LEU A 201 -7.23 9.11 5.79
CA LEU A 201 -7.97 9.19 4.52
C LEU A 201 -9.13 8.20 4.46
N ASN A 202 -8.97 7.01 5.05
CA ASN A 202 -10.08 6.06 5.21
C ASN A 202 -11.21 6.67 6.04
N SER A 203 -10.88 7.42 7.10
CA SER A 203 -11.87 8.12 7.92
C SER A 203 -12.59 9.23 7.16
N VAL A 204 -11.91 9.96 6.28
CA VAL A 204 -12.53 10.98 5.42
C VAL A 204 -13.54 10.35 4.47
N VAL A 205 -13.15 9.28 3.75
CA VAL A 205 -14.03 8.57 2.81
C VAL A 205 -15.24 7.98 3.55
N ALA A 206 -15.01 7.31 4.68
CA ALA A 206 -16.08 6.75 5.50
C ALA A 206 -17.03 7.84 6.04
N THR A 207 -16.51 9.00 6.44
CA THR A 207 -17.34 10.14 6.91
C THR A 207 -18.24 10.63 5.79
N GLY A 208 -17.73 10.77 4.55
CA GLY A 208 -18.54 11.14 3.40
C GLY A 208 -19.70 10.16 3.16
N ALA A 209 -19.41 8.86 3.19
CA ALA A 209 -20.42 7.83 3.04
C ALA A 209 -21.44 7.80 4.20
N LEU A 210 -21.00 8.01 5.44
CA LEU A 210 -21.91 8.09 6.60
C LEU A 210 -22.88 9.28 6.51
N GLN A 211 -22.44 10.40 5.95
CA GLN A 211 -23.25 11.60 5.79
C GLN A 211 -24.33 11.47 4.70
N SER A 212 -24.20 10.51 3.78
CA SER A 212 -25.19 10.22 2.76
C SER A 212 -26.34 9.33 3.23
N ILE A 213 -26.24 8.77 4.44
CA ILE A 213 -27.28 7.87 4.98
C ILE A 213 -28.47 8.70 5.51
N PRO A 214 -29.69 8.51 4.96
CA PRO A 214 -30.88 9.16 5.47
C PRO A 214 -31.16 8.80 6.94
N ARG A 215 -31.52 9.78 7.75
CA ARG A 215 -31.81 9.57 9.19
C ARG A 215 -33.02 8.66 9.42
N GLU A 216 -33.98 8.73 8.54
CA GLU A 216 -35.21 7.94 8.57
C GLU A 216 -34.92 6.42 8.63
N LEU A 217 -33.79 5.96 8.05
CA LEU A 217 -33.40 4.55 8.12
C LEU A 217 -32.96 4.13 9.53
N TYR A 218 -32.32 5.03 10.27
CA TYR A 218 -31.96 4.76 11.66
C TYR A 218 -33.18 4.83 12.59
N GLU A 219 -34.08 5.78 12.34
CA GLU A 219 -35.33 5.95 13.08
C GLU A 219 -36.26 4.76 12.86
N ALA A 220 -36.42 4.30 11.61
CA ALA A 220 -37.18 3.08 11.31
C ALA A 220 -36.61 1.85 12.02
N ALA A 221 -35.26 1.67 11.97
CA ALA A 221 -34.61 0.57 12.66
C ALA A 221 -34.80 0.64 14.20
N GLU A 222 -34.89 1.85 14.78
CA GLU A 222 -35.16 2.03 16.20
C GLU A 222 -36.62 1.65 16.54
N MET A 223 -37.57 2.02 15.69
CA MET A 223 -38.97 1.61 15.85
C MET A 223 -39.16 0.09 15.77
N ASP A 224 -38.32 -0.59 14.96
CA ASP A 224 -38.24 -2.04 14.87
C ASP A 224 -37.50 -2.70 16.03
N GLY A 225 -37.03 -1.92 17.02
CA GLY A 225 -36.32 -2.40 18.21
C GLY A 225 -34.84 -2.81 17.94
N ALA A 226 -34.24 -2.35 16.84
CA ALA A 226 -32.86 -2.69 16.50
C ALA A 226 -31.85 -2.03 17.45
N GLY A 227 -30.99 -2.86 18.08
CA GLY A 227 -29.87 -2.41 18.89
C GLY A 227 -28.75 -1.77 18.04
N ALA A 228 -27.76 -1.16 18.71
CA ALA A 228 -26.64 -0.45 18.05
C ALA A 228 -25.87 -1.33 17.04
N TRP A 229 -25.60 -2.58 17.37
CA TRP A 229 -24.93 -3.53 16.47
C TRP A 229 -25.78 -3.89 15.25
N GLN A 230 -27.08 -4.04 15.42
CA GLN A 230 -28.01 -4.32 14.32
C GLN A 230 -28.10 -3.12 13.35
N LYS A 231 -28.18 -1.89 13.88
CA LYS A 231 -28.12 -0.65 13.09
C LYS A 231 -26.81 -0.51 12.35
N PHE A 232 -25.67 -0.80 13.00
CA PHE A 232 -24.37 -0.80 12.35
C PHE A 232 -24.31 -1.80 11.19
N ARG A 233 -24.70 -3.05 11.42
CA ARG A 233 -24.60 -4.13 10.43
C ARG A 233 -25.58 -3.97 9.27
N ASN A 234 -26.83 -3.59 9.56
CA ASN A 234 -27.93 -3.65 8.60
C ASN A 234 -28.21 -2.29 7.92
N VAL A 235 -27.72 -1.18 8.49
CA VAL A 235 -27.86 0.15 7.89
C VAL A 235 -26.46 0.68 7.55
N THR A 236 -25.66 1.00 8.56
CA THR A 236 -24.38 1.70 8.36
C THR A 236 -23.44 0.97 7.38
N LEU A 237 -23.20 -0.32 7.61
CA LEU A 237 -22.25 -1.11 6.81
C LEU A 237 -22.71 -1.28 5.35
N ILE A 238 -24.02 -1.35 5.11
CA ILE A 238 -24.57 -1.46 3.75
C ILE A 238 -24.26 -0.22 2.94
N PHE A 239 -24.44 0.97 3.51
CA PHE A 239 -24.16 2.25 2.85
C PHE A 239 -22.66 2.59 2.79
N LEU A 240 -21.84 2.07 3.71
CA LEU A 240 -20.39 2.23 3.65
C LEU A 240 -19.74 1.40 2.54
N ARG A 241 -20.25 0.20 2.26
CA ARG A 241 -19.62 -0.74 1.31
C ARG A 241 -19.32 -0.14 -0.07
N PRO A 242 -20.26 0.56 -0.73
CA PRO A 242 -20.03 1.12 -2.07
C PRO A 242 -18.87 2.11 -2.15
N ALA A 243 -18.60 2.85 -1.08
CA ALA A 243 -17.50 3.80 -1.01
C ALA A 243 -16.21 3.14 -0.51
N MET A 244 -16.31 2.30 0.53
CA MET A 244 -15.13 1.75 1.20
C MET A 244 -14.47 0.60 0.44
N ILE A 245 -15.23 -0.22 -0.32
CA ILE A 245 -14.64 -1.34 -1.07
C ILE A 245 -13.72 -0.85 -2.20
N PRO A 246 -14.15 0.06 -3.11
CA PRO A 246 -13.25 0.60 -4.12
C PRO A 246 -12.04 1.32 -3.51
N TYR A 247 -12.26 2.05 -2.40
CA TYR A 247 -11.19 2.73 -1.70
C TYR A 247 -10.20 1.76 -1.04
N ALA A 248 -10.65 0.64 -0.49
CA ALA A 248 -9.79 -0.41 0.06
C ALA A 248 -8.94 -1.08 -1.04
N VAL A 249 -9.51 -1.32 -2.22
CA VAL A 249 -8.75 -1.84 -3.38
C VAL A 249 -7.68 -0.84 -3.81
N TYR A 250 -8.01 0.45 -3.90
CA TYR A 250 -7.05 1.51 -4.17
C TYR A 250 -5.95 1.55 -3.10
N GLY A 251 -6.32 1.51 -1.81
CA GLY A 251 -5.41 1.48 -0.67
C GLY A 251 -4.46 0.27 -0.72
N PHE A 252 -4.96 -0.89 -1.17
CA PHE A 252 -4.13 -2.08 -1.37
C PHE A 252 -3.03 -1.83 -2.42
N VAL A 253 -3.38 -1.26 -3.58
CA VAL A 253 -2.41 -0.96 -4.65
C VAL A 253 -1.36 0.04 -4.17
N ILE A 254 -1.76 1.09 -3.46
CA ILE A 254 -0.84 2.09 -2.90
C ILE A 254 0.10 1.46 -1.86
N THR A 255 -0.45 0.68 -0.93
CA THR A 255 0.35 0.04 0.14
C THR A 255 1.27 -1.05 -0.41
N PHE A 256 0.84 -1.77 -1.45
CA PHE A 256 1.66 -2.76 -2.14
C PHE A 256 2.93 -2.14 -2.74
N ASN A 257 2.84 -0.90 -3.23
CA ASN A 257 3.95 -0.15 -3.81
C ASN A 257 4.62 0.83 -2.83
N LEU A 258 4.45 0.64 -1.53
CA LEU A 258 4.93 1.58 -0.52
C LEU A 258 6.43 1.45 -0.30
N PHE A 259 7.23 2.24 -1.03
CA PHE A 259 8.68 2.18 -1.03
C PHE A 259 9.33 2.75 0.24
N TYR A 260 9.00 4.01 0.55
CA TYR A 260 9.80 4.84 1.45
C TYR A 260 9.82 4.33 2.89
N LEU A 261 8.69 3.82 3.40
CA LEU A 261 8.63 3.39 4.78
C LEU A 261 9.53 2.18 5.02
N THR A 262 9.40 1.15 4.20
CA THR A 262 10.20 -0.07 4.31
C THR A 262 11.68 0.20 4.03
N TYR A 263 11.98 1.01 3.00
CA TYR A 263 13.36 1.29 2.61
C TYR A 263 14.10 2.15 3.64
N PHE A 264 13.51 3.25 4.11
CA PHE A 264 14.15 4.19 5.01
C PHE A 264 14.02 3.83 6.49
N MET A 265 13.03 3.05 6.90
CA MET A 265 12.83 2.69 8.30
C MET A 265 13.55 1.38 8.65
N SER A 266 13.34 0.28 7.90
CA SER A 266 13.93 -1.03 8.19
C SER A 266 15.05 -1.44 7.24
N GLY A 267 15.20 -0.76 6.09
CA GLY A 267 16.12 -1.19 5.05
C GLY A 267 15.82 -2.59 4.50
N GLY A 268 14.56 -3.05 4.58
CA GLY A 268 14.17 -4.43 4.23
C GLY A 268 14.55 -5.48 5.28
N GLY A 269 15.14 -5.06 6.42
CA GLY A 269 15.68 -5.94 7.46
C GLY A 269 14.62 -6.61 8.36
N PRO A 270 15.05 -7.57 9.19
CA PRO A 270 16.35 -8.26 9.16
C PRO A 270 16.48 -9.22 7.97
N PHE A 271 17.66 -9.32 7.38
CA PHE A 271 17.98 -10.27 6.29
C PHE A 271 16.98 -10.31 5.11
N GLY A 272 16.44 -9.14 4.70
CA GLY A 272 15.47 -9.05 3.61
C GLY A 272 14.06 -9.53 3.97
N ARG A 273 13.75 -9.77 5.25
CA ARG A 273 12.45 -10.33 5.67
C ARG A 273 11.29 -9.34 5.60
N THR A 274 11.59 -8.03 5.56
CA THR A 274 10.60 -6.96 5.32
C THR A 274 10.75 -6.32 3.95
N GLU A 275 11.50 -6.96 3.04
CA GLU A 275 11.68 -6.47 1.67
C GLU A 275 10.36 -6.54 0.90
N LEU A 276 10.03 -5.47 0.18
CA LEU A 276 8.90 -5.41 -0.74
C LEU A 276 9.38 -5.55 -2.18
N LEU A 277 8.46 -5.88 -3.08
CA LEU A 277 8.80 -5.98 -4.51
C LEU A 277 9.36 -4.66 -5.06
N VAL A 278 8.79 -3.53 -4.65
CA VAL A 278 9.24 -2.20 -5.09
C VAL A 278 10.63 -1.85 -4.54
N THR A 279 10.94 -2.21 -3.29
CA THR A 279 12.25 -1.95 -2.69
C THR A 279 13.31 -2.85 -3.31
N GLN A 280 12.98 -4.10 -3.58
CA GLN A 280 13.85 -5.03 -4.29
C GLN A 280 14.11 -4.57 -5.73
N ALA A 281 13.09 -4.11 -6.46
CA ALA A 281 13.27 -3.55 -7.80
C ALA A 281 14.24 -2.34 -7.79
N PHE A 282 14.12 -1.47 -6.79
CA PHE A 282 15.02 -0.34 -6.61
C PHE A 282 16.48 -0.80 -6.38
N ARG A 283 16.70 -1.82 -5.52
CA ARG A 283 18.04 -2.38 -5.27
C ARG A 283 18.64 -3.03 -6.50
N LEU A 284 17.84 -3.74 -7.29
CA LEU A 284 18.27 -4.35 -8.56
C LEU A 284 18.87 -3.31 -9.51
N VAL A 285 18.29 -2.09 -9.56
CA VAL A 285 18.81 -0.99 -10.39
C VAL A 285 19.98 -0.29 -9.73
N ASN A 286 19.85 0.16 -8.48
CA ASN A 286 20.77 1.12 -7.88
C ASN A 286 21.97 0.47 -7.21
N GLU A 287 21.80 -0.72 -6.62
CA GLU A 287 22.86 -1.44 -5.92
C GLU A 287 23.48 -2.51 -6.82
N ASN A 288 22.66 -3.33 -7.48
CA ASN A 288 23.11 -4.49 -8.26
C ASN A 288 23.39 -4.18 -9.73
N ARG A 289 22.91 -3.05 -10.26
CA ARG A 289 23.08 -2.64 -11.68
C ARG A 289 22.51 -3.64 -12.69
N LEU A 290 21.48 -4.39 -12.32
CA LEU A 290 20.82 -5.44 -13.10
C LEU A 290 19.55 -4.90 -13.76
N TYR A 291 19.70 -3.99 -14.71
CA TYR A 291 18.55 -3.24 -15.31
C TYR A 291 17.56 -4.16 -16.02
N GLY A 292 18.01 -5.12 -16.83
CA GLY A 292 17.13 -6.07 -17.51
C GLY A 292 16.35 -6.94 -16.53
N VAL A 293 16.99 -7.37 -15.43
CA VAL A 293 16.34 -8.12 -14.34
C VAL A 293 15.32 -7.24 -13.61
N ALA A 294 15.68 -5.99 -13.30
CA ALA A 294 14.78 -5.05 -12.64
C ALA A 294 13.54 -4.74 -13.50
N ALA A 295 13.73 -4.65 -14.81
CA ALA A 295 12.63 -4.49 -15.76
C ALA A 295 11.69 -5.70 -15.75
N ALA A 296 12.23 -6.93 -15.78
CA ALA A 296 11.44 -8.16 -15.66
C ALA A 296 10.70 -8.23 -14.31
N PHE A 297 11.35 -7.77 -13.23
CA PHE A 297 10.73 -7.68 -11.91
C PHE A 297 9.52 -6.72 -11.91
N GLY A 298 9.66 -5.57 -12.55
CA GLY A 298 8.55 -4.62 -12.73
C GLY A 298 7.38 -5.20 -13.55
N VAL A 299 7.67 -6.02 -14.58
CA VAL A 299 6.64 -6.75 -15.33
C VAL A 299 5.92 -7.76 -14.45
N PHE A 300 6.63 -8.52 -13.58
CA PHE A 300 5.99 -9.37 -12.59
C PHE A 300 5.08 -8.58 -11.65
N MET A 301 5.55 -7.44 -11.12
CA MET A 301 4.74 -6.58 -10.25
C MET A 301 3.45 -6.14 -10.93
N PHE A 302 3.53 -5.74 -12.20
CA PHE A 302 2.37 -5.34 -12.99
C PHE A 302 1.34 -6.47 -13.09
N PHE A 303 1.77 -7.69 -13.46
CA PHE A 303 0.84 -8.81 -13.59
C PHE A 303 0.26 -9.29 -12.26
N ILE A 304 1.04 -9.25 -11.18
CA ILE A 304 0.55 -9.56 -9.83
C ILE A 304 -0.55 -8.57 -9.43
N LEU A 305 -0.30 -7.27 -9.58
CA LEU A 305 -1.28 -6.24 -9.25
C LEU A 305 -2.52 -6.30 -10.15
N LEU A 306 -2.33 -6.56 -11.45
CA LEU A 306 -3.45 -6.74 -12.39
C LEU A 306 -4.33 -7.92 -11.97
N ALA A 307 -3.73 -9.08 -11.67
CA ALA A 307 -4.46 -10.26 -11.25
C ALA A 307 -5.26 -10.01 -9.96
N ILE A 308 -4.62 -9.37 -8.97
CA ILE A 308 -5.25 -9.01 -7.71
C ILE A 308 -6.40 -8.02 -7.92
N THR A 309 -6.18 -6.97 -8.70
CA THR A 309 -7.19 -5.94 -8.97
C THR A 309 -8.40 -6.54 -9.69
N VAL A 310 -8.17 -7.38 -10.70
CA VAL A 310 -9.25 -8.09 -11.42
C VAL A 310 -10.00 -9.04 -10.48
N PHE A 311 -9.28 -9.78 -9.63
CA PHE A 311 -9.88 -10.68 -8.64
C PHE A 311 -10.78 -9.90 -7.67
N PHE A 312 -10.25 -8.85 -7.03
CA PHE A 312 -11.04 -8.03 -6.10
C PHE A 312 -12.23 -7.37 -6.76
N ASN A 313 -12.06 -6.83 -7.97
CA ASN A 313 -13.17 -6.20 -8.70
C ASN A 313 -14.28 -7.20 -9.01
N ARG A 314 -13.94 -8.43 -9.44
CA ARG A 314 -14.92 -9.50 -9.68
C ARG A 314 -15.58 -9.99 -8.40
N ALA A 315 -14.81 -10.15 -7.32
CA ALA A 315 -15.30 -10.66 -6.04
C ALA A 315 -16.23 -9.65 -5.32
N THR A 316 -15.91 -8.36 -5.42
CA THR A 316 -16.61 -7.30 -4.68
C THR A 316 -17.59 -6.50 -5.51
N LYS A 317 -17.53 -6.65 -6.85
CA LYS A 317 -18.24 -5.80 -7.81
C LYS A 317 -17.98 -4.29 -7.56
N ALA A 318 -16.76 -3.95 -7.14
CA ALA A 318 -16.36 -2.62 -6.71
C ALA A 318 -16.63 -1.50 -7.75
N THR A 319 -16.69 -1.86 -9.03
CA THR A 319 -16.96 -0.93 -10.15
C THR A 319 -18.36 -1.13 -10.76
N ALA A 320 -19.22 -1.97 -10.15
CA ALA A 320 -20.58 -2.13 -10.64
C ALA A 320 -21.37 -0.85 -10.39
N SER A 321 -22.14 -0.41 -11.39
CA SER A 321 -23.11 0.66 -11.22
C SER A 321 -24.21 0.17 -10.25
N TYR A 322 -24.49 0.97 -9.23
CA TYR A 322 -25.58 0.69 -8.28
C TYR A 322 -26.92 1.31 -8.74
N ASP A 323 -26.98 1.76 -10.01
CA ASP A 323 -28.16 2.40 -10.63
C ASP A 323 -29.16 1.37 -11.20
N THR A 324 -29.39 0.27 -10.50
CA THR A 324 -30.49 -0.68 -10.82
C THR A 324 -31.35 -0.95 -9.61
#